data_fde79974adbb3c0a98e10696176ea479
#
_entry.id   fde79974adbb3c0a98e10696176ea479
#
_cell.length_a   1.000
_cell.length_b   1.000
_cell.length_c   1.000
_cell.angle_alpha   90.00
_cell.angle_beta   90.00
_cell.angle_gamma   90.00
#
_symmetry.space_group_name_H-M   'P 1'
#
loop_
_entity.id
_entity.type
_entity.pdbx_description
1 polymer ?
#
loop_
_entity_poly.entity_id
_entity_poly.type
_entity_poly.pdbx_seq_one_letter_code
_entity_poly.pdbx_strand_id
1 'polypeptide(L)'
;MAIKFQYNKTSLQQLEKQLKVRVRTLPIXXXXLEDRLEQQIQAYEAMFALWNEFDASLIKVNDVHLGVKKIAGVRVPLLENVEFEIRPYSMFNAPKWYADGIHLLEELAHTAIEREFMLAKLNLLEHARKKTTQKVNLFEKVQIPGYQDALRKIKRFMEDEENLSKSSQKIMKSHQEKRKEVEA
;
A
#
# COMPACT_ATOMS: atom_id res chain seq x y z
N MET A 1 24.72 9.29 11.12
CA MET A 1 23.67 8.29 11.46
C MET A 1 22.34 8.94 11.79
N ALA A 2 22.30 10.00 12.59
CA ALA A 2 21.05 10.68 12.98
C ALA A 2 20.22 11.19 11.79
N ILE A 3 20.89 11.79 10.81
CA ILE A 3 20.23 12.35 9.61
C ILE A 3 19.55 11.24 8.80
N LYS A 4 20.26 10.13 8.60
CA LYS A 4 19.71 8.99 7.85
C LYS A 4 18.51 8.35 8.56
N PHE A 5 18.58 8.30 9.88
CA PHE A 5 17.50 7.76 10.72
C PHE A 5 16.23 8.61 10.61
N GLN A 6 16.37 9.94 10.71
CA GLN A 6 15.26 10.88 10.58
C GLN A 6 14.65 10.84 9.17
N TYR A 7 15.49 10.76 8.15
CA TYR A 7 15.04 10.67 6.76
C TYR A 7 14.16 9.43 6.56
N ASN A 8 14.58 8.30 7.09
CA ASN A 8 13.81 7.04 6.96
C ASN A 8 12.46 7.15 7.67
N LYS A 9 12.42 7.79 8.85
CA LYS A 9 11.17 8.03 9.58
C LYS A 9 10.20 8.89 8.75
N THR A 10 10.69 10.00 8.20
CA THR A 10 9.89 10.93 7.41
C THR A 10 9.36 10.24 6.15
N SER A 11 10.21 9.47 5.46
CA SER A 11 9.81 8.72 4.26
C SER A 11 8.72 7.71 4.57
N LEU A 12 8.85 6.98 5.68
CA LEU A 12 7.84 6.00 6.11
C LEU A 12 6.52 6.67 6.46
N GLN A 13 6.56 7.82 7.13
CA GLN A 13 5.36 8.57 7.49
C GLN A 13 4.63 9.09 6.25
N GLN A 14 5.38 9.58 5.25
CA GLN A 14 4.81 10.02 3.97
C GLN A 14 4.16 8.85 3.25
N LEU A 15 4.83 7.71 3.20
CA LEU A 15 4.30 6.51 2.57
C LEU A 15 3.03 6.04 3.27
N GLU A 16 3.01 6.06 4.59
CA GLU A 16 1.83 5.71 5.40
C GLU A 16 0.65 6.62 5.06
N LYS A 17 0.88 7.93 4.97
CA LYS A 17 -0.16 8.90 4.60
C LYS A 17 -0.73 8.61 3.22
N GLN A 18 0.15 8.37 2.23
CA GLN A 18 -0.27 8.04 0.86
C GLN A 18 -1.14 6.78 0.84
N LEU A 19 -0.70 5.73 1.56
CA LEU A 19 -1.43 4.47 1.62
C LEU A 19 -2.79 4.63 2.32
N LYS A 20 -2.83 5.40 3.41
CA LYS A 20 -4.09 5.67 4.13
C LYS A 20 -5.10 6.39 3.25
N VAL A 21 -4.65 7.37 2.46
CA VAL A 21 -5.52 8.11 1.54
C VAL A 21 -6.08 7.15 0.47
N ARG A 22 -5.22 6.32 -0.13
CA ARG A 22 -5.64 5.37 -1.17
C ARG A 22 -6.63 4.34 -0.64
N VAL A 23 -6.36 3.78 0.53
CA VAL A 23 -7.25 2.79 1.16
C VAL A 23 -8.61 3.41 1.51
N ARG A 24 -8.62 4.68 1.87
CA ARG A 24 -9.88 5.40 2.18
C ARG A 24 -10.69 5.72 0.92
N THR A 25 -10.02 6.10 -0.17
CA THR A 25 -10.71 6.58 -1.39
C THR A 25 -11.10 5.45 -2.34
N LEU A 26 -10.37 4.34 -2.39
CA LEU A 26 -10.67 3.23 -3.29
C LEU A 26 -12.05 2.60 -3.08
N PRO A 27 -12.56 2.44 -1.86
CA PRO A 27 -13.93 1.90 -1.66
C PRO A 27 -15.00 2.74 -2.30
N ILE A 28 -14.84 4.01 -2.42
CA ILE A 28 -15.77 4.90 -3.13
C ILE A 28 -15.84 4.53 -4.60
N UNK A 29 -14.97 4.18 -5.06
CA UNK A 29 -14.88 3.76 -6.42
C UNK A 29 -15.41 2.39 -6.63
N UNK A 30 -15.39 1.72 -5.75
CA UNK A 30 -15.93 0.43 -5.77
C UNK A 30 -17.42 0.45 -5.71
N UNK A 31 -17.79 1.22 -5.04
CA UNK A 31 -19.18 1.40 -4.92
C UNK A 31 -19.83 1.82 -6.22
N UNK A 32 -19.22 2.43 -6.83
CA UNK A 32 -19.60 2.85 -8.11
C UNK A 32 -19.63 1.73 -9.11
N LEU A 33 -18.63 0.95 -8.97
CA LEU A 33 -18.61 -0.25 -9.82
C LEU A 33 -19.73 -1.22 -9.45
N GLU A 34 -19.96 -1.38 -8.17
CA GLU A 34 -21.01 -2.28 -7.68
C GLU A 34 -22.42 -1.79 -8.10
N ASP A 35 -22.64 -0.50 -8.01
CA ASP A 35 -23.92 0.09 -8.46
C ASP A 35 -24.11 -0.13 -9.97
N ARG A 36 -23.06 0.10 -10.75
CA ARG A 36 -23.11 -0.11 -12.21
C ARG A 36 -23.36 -1.59 -12.52
N LEU A 37 -22.68 -2.48 -11.82
CA LEU A 37 -22.86 -3.92 -12.00
C LEU A 37 -24.29 -4.34 -11.68
N GLU A 38 -24.85 -3.82 -10.59
CA GLU A 38 -26.23 -4.12 -10.21
C GLU A 38 -27.22 -3.65 -11.28
N GLN A 39 -27.01 -2.44 -11.80
CA GLN A 39 -27.86 -1.91 -12.89
C GLN A 39 -27.76 -2.79 -14.14
N GLN A 40 -26.56 -3.25 -14.49
CA GLN A 40 -26.34 -4.11 -15.64
C GLN A 40 -26.99 -5.48 -15.44
N ILE A 41 -26.92 -6.04 -14.22
CA ILE A 41 -27.58 -7.31 -13.87
C ILE A 41 -29.10 -7.15 -14.02
N GLN A 42 -29.66 -6.06 -13.51
CA GLN A 42 -31.11 -5.78 -13.62
C GLN A 42 -31.54 -5.64 -15.08
N ALA A 43 -30.72 -4.97 -15.89
CA ALA A 43 -31.02 -4.82 -17.32
C ALA A 43 -31.00 -6.18 -18.04
N TYR A 44 -30.02 -7.03 -17.71
CA TYR A 44 -29.94 -8.39 -18.28
C TYR A 44 -31.15 -9.23 -17.84
N GLU A 45 -31.50 -9.18 -16.56
CA GLU A 45 -32.64 -9.93 -16.03
C GLU A 45 -33.95 -9.49 -16.68
N ALA A 46 -34.14 -8.19 -16.90
CA ALA A 46 -35.30 -7.64 -17.57
C ALA A 46 -35.40 -8.12 -19.02
N MET A 47 -34.27 -8.13 -19.72
CA MET A 47 -34.20 -8.65 -21.09
C MET A 47 -34.53 -10.15 -21.12
N PHE A 48 -33.91 -10.94 -20.22
CA PHE A 48 -34.09 -12.39 -20.15
C PHE A 48 -35.54 -12.75 -19.80
N ALA A 49 -36.19 -11.94 -18.95
CA ALA A 49 -37.59 -12.16 -18.58
C ALA A 49 -38.52 -12.02 -19.81
N LEU A 50 -38.16 -11.14 -20.76
CA LEU A 50 -38.92 -10.96 -22.00
C LEU A 50 -38.57 -12.00 -23.07
N TRP A 51 -37.28 -12.39 -23.13
CA TRP A 51 -36.76 -13.30 -24.17
C TRP A 51 -35.92 -14.39 -23.54
N ASN A 52 -36.60 -15.34 -22.92
CA ASN A 52 -35.94 -16.41 -22.14
C ASN A 52 -35.20 -17.45 -23.03
N GLU A 53 -35.35 -17.39 -24.34
CA GLU A 53 -34.60 -18.23 -25.26
C GLU A 53 -33.18 -17.77 -25.54
N PHE A 54 -32.74 -16.65 -24.94
CA PHE A 54 -31.37 -16.16 -25.08
C PHE A 54 -30.39 -17.15 -24.45
N ASP A 55 -29.39 -17.53 -25.22
CA ASP A 55 -28.37 -18.49 -24.79
C ASP A 55 -27.12 -17.75 -24.30
N ALA A 56 -26.98 -17.64 -22.99
CA ALA A 56 -25.85 -16.96 -22.33
C ALA A 56 -24.52 -17.68 -22.60
N SER A 57 -24.55 -18.97 -22.99
CA SER A 57 -23.34 -19.73 -23.28
C SER A 57 -22.67 -19.32 -24.60
N LEU A 58 -23.33 -18.47 -25.38
CA LEU A 58 -22.73 -17.89 -26.59
C LEU A 58 -21.49 -17.05 -26.29
N ILE A 59 -21.39 -16.49 -25.09
CA ILE A 59 -20.29 -15.62 -24.70
C ILE A 59 -19.42 -16.34 -23.67
N LYS A 60 -18.11 -16.28 -23.91
CA LYS A 60 -17.11 -16.82 -23.00
C LYS A 60 -15.99 -15.80 -22.87
N VAL A 61 -15.47 -15.61 -21.66
CA VAL A 61 -14.24 -14.82 -21.46
C VAL A 61 -13.08 -15.68 -21.92
N ASN A 62 -12.44 -15.28 -23.00
CA ASN A 62 -11.32 -16.00 -23.59
C ASN A 62 -10.02 -15.70 -22.85
N ASP A 63 -9.76 -14.42 -22.58
CA ASP A 63 -8.52 -14.01 -21.92
C ASP A 63 -8.75 -12.66 -21.23
N VAL A 64 -8.02 -12.47 -20.13
CA VAL A 64 -7.99 -11.21 -19.39
C VAL A 64 -6.53 -10.71 -19.42
N HIS A 65 -6.29 -9.60 -20.11
CA HIS A 65 -4.97 -8.99 -20.22
C HIS A 65 -4.76 -8.07 -19.04
N LEU A 66 -3.69 -8.31 -18.30
CA LEU A 66 -3.37 -7.51 -17.12
C LEU A 66 -1.96 -6.95 -17.19
N GLY A 67 -1.81 -5.77 -16.66
CA GLY A 67 -0.50 -5.14 -16.46
C GLY A 67 -0.24 -4.97 -14.98
N VAL A 68 0.85 -4.29 -14.67
CA VAL A 68 1.23 -3.99 -13.30
C VAL A 68 1.46 -2.48 -13.19
N LYS A 69 0.84 -1.87 -12.20
CA LYS A 69 1.02 -0.45 -11.88
C LYS A 69 1.57 -0.34 -10.46
N LYS A 70 2.42 0.65 -10.25
CA LYS A 70 2.99 0.92 -8.93
C LYS A 70 2.26 2.09 -8.29
N ILE A 71 1.66 1.88 -7.15
CA ILE A 71 0.93 2.90 -6.38
C ILE A 71 1.51 2.93 -4.97
N ALA A 72 2.08 4.07 -4.58
CA ALA A 72 2.70 4.26 -3.26
C ALA A 72 3.70 3.14 -2.93
N GLY A 73 4.50 2.74 -3.93
CA GLY A 73 5.51 1.71 -3.78
C GLY A 73 4.99 0.28 -3.88
N VAL A 74 3.67 0.07 -3.99
CA VAL A 74 3.04 -1.24 -4.03
C VAL A 74 2.71 -1.60 -5.48
N ARG A 75 3.07 -2.81 -5.91
CA ARG A 75 2.72 -3.32 -7.23
C ARG A 75 1.30 -3.87 -7.18
N VAL A 76 0.42 -3.29 -8.00
CA VAL A 76 -0.99 -3.69 -8.06
C VAL A 76 -1.34 -4.10 -9.49
N PRO A 77 -2.29 -5.02 -9.68
CA PRO A 77 -2.71 -5.40 -11.02
C PRO A 77 -3.53 -4.29 -11.67
N LEU A 78 -3.35 -4.13 -12.97
CA LEU A 78 -4.08 -3.17 -13.80
C LEU A 78 -4.79 -3.96 -14.91
N LEU A 79 -6.10 -3.79 -15.01
CA LEU A 79 -6.87 -4.40 -16.10
C LEU A 79 -6.61 -3.60 -17.37
N GLU A 80 -6.03 -4.25 -18.37
CA GLU A 80 -5.76 -3.62 -19.68
C GLU A 80 -6.87 -3.88 -20.67
N ASN A 81 -7.30 -5.15 -20.78
CA ASN A 81 -8.29 -5.56 -21.78
C ASN A 81 -8.89 -6.91 -21.39
N VAL A 82 -10.14 -7.14 -21.83
CA VAL A 82 -10.82 -8.41 -21.70
C VAL A 82 -11.19 -8.86 -23.11
N GLU A 83 -10.78 -10.07 -23.48
CA GLU A 83 -11.12 -10.69 -24.76
C GLU A 83 -12.27 -11.66 -24.55
N PHE A 84 -13.31 -11.51 -25.37
CA PHE A 84 -14.48 -12.38 -25.36
C PHE A 84 -14.47 -13.23 -26.61
N GLU A 85 -14.91 -14.47 -26.47
CA GLU A 85 -15.16 -15.38 -27.57
C GLU A 85 -16.67 -15.53 -27.71
N ILE A 86 -17.18 -15.23 -28.91
CA ILE A 86 -18.62 -15.35 -29.21
C ILE A 86 -18.79 -16.52 -30.13
N ARG A 87 -19.54 -17.55 -29.68
CA ARG A 87 -19.83 -18.74 -30.46
C ARG A 87 -20.71 -18.36 -31.66
N PRO A 88 -20.43 -18.89 -32.86
CA PRO A 88 -21.24 -18.59 -34.05
C PRO A 88 -22.72 -18.94 -33.84
N TYR A 89 -23.59 -18.08 -34.29
CA TYR A 89 -25.04 -18.31 -34.31
C TYR A 89 -25.61 -17.75 -35.59
N SER A 90 -26.79 -18.31 -36.01
CA SER A 90 -27.42 -17.93 -37.26
C SER A 90 -28.08 -16.56 -37.13
N MET A 91 -27.61 -15.59 -37.89
CA MET A 91 -28.22 -14.26 -37.93
C MET A 91 -29.60 -14.23 -38.58
N PHE A 92 -29.86 -15.24 -39.42
CA PHE A 92 -31.18 -15.36 -40.11
C PHE A 92 -32.27 -15.88 -39.17
N ASN A 93 -31.90 -16.78 -38.26
CA ASN A 93 -32.85 -17.43 -37.36
C ASN A 93 -32.85 -16.80 -35.95
N ALA A 94 -31.86 -15.98 -35.63
CA ALA A 94 -31.76 -15.35 -34.32
C ALA A 94 -32.54 -14.01 -34.32
N PRO A 95 -33.22 -13.70 -33.24
CA PRO A 95 -33.87 -12.37 -33.12
C PRO A 95 -32.85 -11.23 -33.14
N LYS A 96 -33.27 -10.05 -33.56
CA LYS A 96 -32.41 -8.85 -33.62
C LYS A 96 -31.84 -8.48 -32.26
N TRP A 97 -32.55 -8.73 -31.18
CA TRP A 97 -32.10 -8.40 -29.81
C TRP A 97 -30.97 -9.30 -29.34
N TYR A 98 -30.62 -10.38 -30.02
CA TYR A 98 -29.48 -11.27 -29.66
C TYR A 98 -28.18 -10.49 -29.57
N ALA A 99 -27.92 -9.59 -30.53
CA ALA A 99 -26.72 -8.75 -30.51
C ALA A 99 -26.70 -7.84 -29.30
N ASP A 100 -27.85 -7.28 -28.91
CA ASP A 100 -27.99 -6.44 -27.73
C ASP A 100 -27.76 -7.25 -26.45
N GLY A 101 -28.25 -8.49 -26.39
CA GLY A 101 -28.02 -9.39 -25.27
C GLY A 101 -26.55 -9.74 -25.09
N ILE A 102 -25.87 -10.02 -26.20
CA ILE A 102 -24.42 -10.33 -26.21
C ILE A 102 -23.66 -9.11 -25.68
N HIS A 103 -23.97 -7.92 -26.19
CA HIS A 103 -23.31 -6.69 -25.76
C HIS A 103 -23.52 -6.43 -24.27
N LEU A 104 -24.76 -6.63 -23.80
CA LEU A 104 -25.11 -6.45 -22.38
C LEU A 104 -24.31 -7.40 -21.48
N LEU A 105 -24.18 -8.67 -21.89
CA LEU A 105 -23.37 -9.63 -21.14
C LEU A 105 -21.87 -9.30 -21.15
N GLU A 106 -21.36 -8.80 -22.29
CA GLU A 106 -19.97 -8.35 -22.37
C GLU A 106 -19.70 -7.22 -21.39
N GLU A 107 -20.57 -6.22 -21.35
CA GLU A 107 -20.45 -5.09 -20.44
C GLU A 107 -20.51 -5.55 -18.99
N LEU A 108 -21.47 -6.42 -18.68
CA LEU A 108 -21.64 -6.96 -17.32
C LEU A 108 -20.40 -7.72 -16.87
N ALA A 109 -19.87 -8.60 -17.72
CA ALA A 109 -18.67 -9.39 -17.43
C ALA A 109 -17.45 -8.48 -17.24
N HIS A 110 -17.31 -7.45 -18.08
CA HIS A 110 -16.21 -6.49 -17.99
C HIS A 110 -16.27 -5.76 -16.65
N THR A 111 -17.44 -5.28 -16.25
CA THR A 111 -17.63 -4.57 -14.98
C THR A 111 -17.34 -5.48 -13.79
N ALA A 112 -17.76 -6.74 -13.85
CA ALA A 112 -17.48 -7.73 -12.80
C ALA A 112 -15.98 -7.97 -12.65
N ILE A 113 -15.26 -8.07 -13.77
CA ILE A 113 -13.80 -8.24 -13.76
C ILE A 113 -13.12 -6.99 -13.19
N GLU A 114 -13.57 -5.79 -13.59
CA GLU A 114 -13.07 -4.53 -13.03
C GLU A 114 -13.22 -4.50 -11.51
N ARG A 115 -14.37 -4.97 -11.01
CA ARG A 115 -14.64 -5.03 -9.57
C ARG A 115 -13.63 -5.93 -8.87
N GLU A 116 -13.35 -7.10 -9.43
CA GLU A 116 -12.38 -8.04 -8.85
C GLU A 116 -10.98 -7.43 -8.81
N PHE A 117 -10.57 -6.72 -9.88
CA PHE A 117 -9.28 -6.02 -9.91
C PHE A 117 -9.22 -4.93 -8.85
N MET A 118 -10.33 -4.19 -8.67
CA MET A 118 -10.41 -3.14 -7.65
C MET A 118 -10.27 -3.73 -6.24
N LEU A 119 -10.93 -4.87 -5.96
CA LEU A 119 -10.84 -5.55 -4.67
C LEU A 119 -9.42 -6.07 -4.42
N ALA A 120 -8.77 -6.65 -5.44
CA ALA A 120 -7.39 -7.12 -5.33
C ALA A 120 -6.45 -5.96 -5.01
N LYS A 121 -6.63 -4.82 -5.70
CA LYS A 121 -5.86 -3.60 -5.47
C LYS A 121 -6.04 -3.11 -4.03
N LEU A 122 -7.28 -3.06 -3.56
CA LEU A 122 -7.60 -2.61 -2.20
C LEU A 122 -6.94 -3.50 -1.15
N ASN A 123 -7.00 -4.82 -1.33
CA ASN A 123 -6.39 -5.79 -0.41
C ASN A 123 -4.88 -5.62 -0.33
N LEU A 124 -4.22 -5.43 -1.49
CA LEU A 124 -2.77 -5.24 -1.55
C LEU A 124 -2.35 -3.94 -0.86
N LEU A 125 -3.08 -2.85 -1.10
CA LEU A 125 -2.78 -1.55 -0.51
C LEU A 125 -3.06 -1.55 1.00
N GLU A 126 -4.12 -2.22 1.46
CA GLU A 126 -4.44 -2.35 2.89
C GLU A 126 -3.37 -3.15 3.61
N HIS A 127 -2.89 -4.24 3.01
CA HIS A 127 -1.80 -5.04 3.57
C HIS A 127 -0.52 -4.20 3.70
N ALA A 128 -0.18 -3.44 2.66
CA ALA A 128 0.98 -2.54 2.67
C ALA A 128 0.82 -1.44 3.72
N ARG A 129 -0.40 -0.88 3.87
CA ARG A 129 -0.68 0.14 4.88
C ARG A 129 -0.43 -0.41 6.30
N LYS A 130 -0.95 -1.61 6.57
CA LYS A 130 -0.75 -2.25 7.88
C LYS A 130 0.73 -2.46 8.19
N LYS A 131 1.49 -2.98 7.23
CA LYS A 131 2.94 -3.19 7.40
C LYS A 131 3.68 -1.88 7.63
N THR A 132 3.32 -0.83 6.87
CA THR A 132 3.96 0.48 6.99
C THR A 132 3.64 1.11 8.35
N THR A 133 2.40 1.01 8.81
CA THR A 133 1.99 1.50 10.14
C THR A 133 2.79 0.79 11.24
N GLN A 134 2.97 -0.53 11.13
CA GLN A 134 3.79 -1.30 12.07
C GLN A 134 5.24 -0.80 12.10
N LYS A 135 5.82 -0.52 10.93
CA LYS A 135 7.18 0.02 10.83
C LYS A 135 7.28 1.41 11.47
N VAL A 136 6.31 2.29 11.21
CA VAL A 136 6.26 3.64 11.81
C VAL A 136 6.18 3.52 13.33
N ASN A 137 5.32 2.65 13.85
CA ASN A 137 5.16 2.42 15.29
C ASN A 137 6.46 1.89 15.91
N LEU A 138 7.13 0.96 15.23
CA LEU A 138 8.40 0.41 15.70
C LEU A 138 9.46 1.51 15.81
N PHE A 139 9.56 2.39 14.80
CA PHE A 139 10.48 3.52 14.84
C PHE A 139 10.17 4.45 15.99
N GLU A 140 8.90 4.84 16.13
CA GLU A 140 8.48 5.85 17.11
C GLU A 140 8.52 5.34 18.55
N LYS A 141 8.07 4.11 18.79
CA LYS A 141 7.85 3.59 20.14
C LYS A 141 9.04 2.80 20.69
N VAL A 142 9.88 2.23 19.83
CA VAL A 142 10.96 1.33 20.25
C VAL A 142 12.33 1.84 19.82
N GLN A 143 12.55 2.01 18.52
CA GLN A 143 13.90 2.29 17.98
C GLN A 143 14.38 3.70 18.37
N ILE A 144 13.53 4.74 18.23
CA ILE A 144 13.92 6.11 18.56
C ILE A 144 14.20 6.26 20.06
N PRO A 145 13.30 5.85 20.98
CA PRO A 145 13.61 5.91 22.41
C PRO A 145 14.85 5.11 22.82
N GLY A 146 15.04 3.91 22.26
CA GLY A 146 16.22 3.08 22.54
C GLY A 146 17.49 3.74 22.08
N TYR A 147 17.47 4.34 20.88
CA TYR A 147 18.61 5.07 20.33
C TYR A 147 18.95 6.31 21.18
N GLN A 148 17.94 7.05 21.62
CA GLN A 148 18.11 8.22 22.49
C GLN A 148 18.71 7.82 23.84
N ASP A 149 18.28 6.70 24.41
CA ASP A 149 18.79 6.18 25.67
C ASP A 149 20.27 5.79 25.53
N ALA A 150 20.62 5.14 24.42
CA ALA A 150 22.02 4.78 24.13
C ALA A 150 22.89 6.03 24.00
N LEU A 151 22.40 7.08 23.32
CA LEU A 151 23.12 8.35 23.19
C LEU A 151 23.33 9.02 24.56
N ARG A 152 22.34 8.96 25.43
CA ARG A 152 22.45 9.51 26.79
C ARG A 152 23.52 8.78 27.60
N LYS A 153 23.56 7.45 27.48
CA LYS A 153 24.56 6.62 28.18
C LYS A 153 25.97 6.95 27.69
N ILE A 154 26.16 7.09 26.37
CA ILE A 154 27.45 7.45 25.79
C ILE A 154 27.90 8.83 26.26
N LYS A 155 26.99 9.81 26.26
CA LYS A 155 27.28 11.18 26.71
C LYS A 155 27.73 11.17 28.17
N ARG A 156 27.01 10.45 29.03
CA ARG A 156 27.33 10.33 30.45
C ARG A 156 28.73 9.71 30.65
N PHE A 157 29.04 8.66 29.92
CA PHE A 157 30.35 8.01 29.98
C PHE A 157 31.46 8.98 29.59
N MET A 158 31.29 9.77 28.54
CA MET A 158 32.25 10.76 28.08
C MET A 158 32.47 11.86 29.11
N GLU A 159 31.39 12.33 29.75
CA GLU A 159 31.46 13.32 30.83
C GLU A 159 32.23 12.80 32.03
N ASP A 160 32.00 11.53 32.41
CA ASP A 160 32.70 10.90 33.53
C ASP A 160 34.19 10.76 33.22
N GLU A 161 34.56 10.36 31.97
CA GLU A 161 35.96 10.29 31.56
C GLU A 161 36.65 11.66 31.61
N GLU A 162 35.96 12.68 31.13
CA GLU A 162 36.51 14.05 31.17
C GLU A 162 36.73 14.52 32.61
N ASN A 163 35.77 14.22 33.49
CA ASN A 163 35.89 14.59 34.93
C ASN A 163 37.08 13.83 35.58
N LEU A 164 37.26 12.56 35.26
CA LEU A 164 38.41 11.78 35.76
C LEU A 164 39.74 12.36 35.29
N SER A 165 39.80 12.75 34.02
CA SER A 165 40.98 13.38 33.44
C SER A 165 41.34 14.68 34.15
N LYS A 166 40.33 15.53 34.37
CA LYS A 166 40.48 16.83 35.08
C LYS A 166 40.95 16.61 36.52
N SER A 167 40.39 15.60 37.20
CA SER A 167 40.76 15.29 38.60
C SER A 167 42.20 14.80 38.65
N SER A 168 42.62 13.94 37.71
CA SER A 168 44.02 13.45 37.63
C SER A 168 44.99 14.60 37.40
N GLN A 169 44.66 15.53 36.50
CA GLN A 169 45.48 16.72 36.23
C GLN A 169 45.61 17.60 37.48
N LYS A 170 44.54 17.77 38.22
CA LYS A 170 44.52 18.57 39.44
C LYS A 170 45.43 17.93 40.50
N ILE A 171 45.35 16.64 40.69
CA ILE A 171 46.21 15.87 41.62
C ILE A 171 47.68 16.00 41.23
N MET A 172 48.00 15.86 39.94
CA MET A 172 49.37 16.01 39.45
C MET A 172 49.95 17.42 39.73
N LYS A 173 49.14 18.44 39.47
CA LYS A 173 49.55 19.84 39.77
C LYS A 173 49.84 20.02 41.25
N SER A 174 48.92 19.54 42.10
CA SER A 174 49.11 19.62 43.57
C SER A 174 50.39 18.93 44.03
N HIS A 175 50.69 17.77 43.49
CA HIS A 175 51.96 17.05 43.82
C HIS A 175 53.17 17.83 43.34
N GLN A 176 53.14 18.44 42.18
CA GLN A 176 54.24 19.24 41.65
C GLN A 176 54.48 20.50 42.50
N GLU A 177 53.39 21.15 42.92
CA GLU A 177 53.50 22.32 43.81
C GLU A 177 54.10 21.97 45.14
N LYS A 178 53.68 20.87 45.76
CA LYS A 178 54.21 20.38 47.02
C LYS A 178 55.71 20.05 46.91
N ARG A 179 56.12 19.43 45.76
CA ARG A 179 57.54 19.12 45.51
C ARG A 179 58.39 20.41 45.47
N LYS A 180 57.88 21.43 44.75
CA LYS A 180 58.60 22.72 44.65
C LYS A 180 58.71 23.41 45.99
N GLU A 181 57.72 23.29 46.86
CA GLU A 181 57.76 23.86 48.21
C GLU A 181 58.78 23.15 49.10
N VAL A 182 58.99 21.84 48.92
CA VAL A 182 59.97 21.06 49.69
C VAL A 182 61.40 21.31 49.19
N GLU A 183 61.57 21.59 47.87
CA GLU A 183 62.87 21.85 47.26
C GLU A 183 63.31 23.33 47.39
N ALA A 184 62.44 24.24 47.85
CA ALA A 184 62.75 25.65 48.09
C ALA A 184 63.20 25.87 49.54
#